data_4c41a6418a6501fe7ad3e63d7dc9718a
#
_entry.id   4c41a6418a6501fe7ad3e63d7dc9718a
#
_cell.length_a   1.000
_cell.length_b   1.000
_cell.length_c   1.000
_cell.angle_alpha   90.00
_cell.angle_beta   90.00
_cell.angle_gamma   90.00
#
_symmetry.space_group_name_H-M   'P 1'
#
loop_
_entity.id
_entity.type
_entity.pdbx_description
1 polymer ?
#
loop_
_entity_poly.entity_id
_entity_poly.type
_entity_poly.pdbx_seq_one_letter_code
_entity_poly.pdbx_strand_id
1 'polypeptide(L)'
;MAKMSKAEIAEILDSLVAWKLEGKTITKGYEFSSFPDAMRFVNSVAGLADAADHHPDILINYRRVTLTLSTHDEGGLTRKDFQLASQIDKERQSFKAAARG
;
A
#
# COMPACT_ATOMS: atom_id res chain seq x y z
N MET A 1 -10.99 -14.32 -4.06
CA MET A 1 -10.33 -14.56 -2.76
C MET A 1 -11.26 -14.15 -1.65
N ALA A 2 -11.41 -14.95 -0.61
CA ALA A 2 -12.40 -14.71 0.44
C ALA A 2 -12.04 -13.54 1.34
N LYS A 3 -13.07 -12.84 1.79
CA LYS A 3 -12.93 -11.75 2.75
C LYS A 3 -12.36 -12.28 4.06
N MET A 4 -11.40 -11.57 4.63
CA MET A 4 -10.76 -11.94 5.90
C MET A 4 -11.64 -11.57 7.09
N SER A 5 -11.53 -12.37 8.15
CA SER A 5 -12.19 -12.07 9.41
C SER A 5 -11.46 -10.95 10.15
N LYS A 6 -12.15 -10.35 11.14
CA LYS A 6 -11.53 -9.31 11.97
C LYS A 6 -10.29 -9.82 12.70
N ALA A 7 -10.32 -11.07 13.17
CA ALA A 7 -9.18 -11.66 13.87
C ALA A 7 -7.98 -11.84 12.93
N GLU A 8 -8.23 -12.33 11.71
CA GLU A 8 -7.17 -12.48 10.71
C GLU A 8 -6.54 -11.15 10.34
N ILE A 9 -7.39 -10.13 10.16
CA ILE A 9 -6.92 -8.77 9.83
C ILE A 9 -6.01 -8.24 10.94
N ALA A 10 -6.45 -8.34 12.19
CA ALA A 10 -5.68 -7.83 13.33
C ALA A 10 -4.32 -8.50 13.41
N GLU A 11 -4.27 -9.81 13.20
CA GLU A 11 -3.03 -10.58 13.27
C GLU A 11 -2.04 -10.15 12.19
N ILE A 12 -2.49 -10.03 10.95
CA ILE A 12 -1.63 -9.63 9.83
C ILE A 12 -1.20 -8.17 9.98
N LEU A 13 -2.11 -7.31 10.41
CA LEU A 13 -1.85 -5.88 10.54
C LEU A 13 -0.71 -5.60 11.52
N ASP A 14 -0.56 -6.42 12.54
CA ASP A 14 0.54 -6.30 13.50
C ASP A 14 1.92 -6.40 12.84
N SER A 15 2.02 -7.12 11.73
CA SER A 15 3.27 -7.28 11.01
C SER A 15 3.53 -6.19 9.97
N LEU A 16 2.58 -5.29 9.73
CA LEU A 16 2.71 -4.22 8.75
C LEU A 16 2.79 -2.87 9.42
N VAL A 17 3.99 -2.26 9.37
CA VAL A 17 4.27 -0.99 10.05
C VAL A 17 3.48 0.15 9.41
N ALA A 18 2.76 0.90 10.24
CA ALA A 18 2.05 2.13 9.86
C ALA A 18 0.88 1.94 8.89
N TRP A 19 0.50 0.73 8.56
CA TRP A 19 -0.77 0.49 7.87
C TRP A 19 -1.89 0.53 8.90
N LYS A 20 -2.93 1.31 8.60
CA LYS A 20 -4.07 1.50 9.52
C LYS A 20 -5.33 0.93 8.91
N LEU A 21 -6.12 0.27 9.75
CA LEU A 21 -7.44 -0.19 9.35
C LEU A 21 -8.43 0.97 9.46
N GLU A 22 -9.14 1.26 8.36
CA GLU A 22 -10.21 2.27 8.32
C GLU A 22 -11.41 1.64 7.64
N GLY A 23 -12.40 1.24 8.43
CA GLY A 23 -13.56 0.56 7.90
C GLY A 23 -13.18 -0.74 7.21
N LYS A 24 -13.41 -0.80 5.91
CA LYS A 24 -13.13 -1.97 5.07
C LYS A 24 -11.86 -1.80 4.25
N THR A 25 -10.98 -0.89 4.66
CA THR A 25 -9.75 -0.58 3.92
C THR A 25 -8.56 -0.59 4.86
N ILE A 26 -7.35 -0.70 4.28
CA ILE A 26 -6.12 -0.35 4.98
C ILE A 26 -5.48 0.81 4.24
N THR A 27 -4.85 1.72 4.99
CA THR A 27 -4.28 2.94 4.43
C THR A 27 -2.94 3.25 5.05
N LYS A 28 -2.05 3.86 4.27
CA LYS A 28 -0.73 4.28 4.74
C LYS A 28 -0.26 5.50 3.95
N GLY A 29 0.37 6.45 4.65
CA GLY A 29 1.00 7.61 4.03
C GLY A 29 2.50 7.43 3.95
N TYR A 30 3.10 7.91 2.87
CA TYR A 30 4.54 7.87 2.61
C TYR A 30 5.03 9.27 2.31
N GLU A 31 6.14 9.66 2.94
CA GLU A 31 6.77 10.96 2.69
C GLU A 31 8.02 10.77 1.85
N PHE A 32 8.28 11.73 0.95
CA PHE A 32 9.45 11.70 0.08
C PHE A 32 10.20 13.01 0.19
N SER A 33 11.46 13.02 -0.27
CA SER A 33 12.29 14.22 -0.19
C SER A 33 11.98 15.21 -1.30
N SER A 34 11.26 14.79 -2.34
CA SER A 34 10.88 15.65 -3.45
C SER A 34 9.63 15.14 -4.13
N PHE A 35 8.97 16.01 -4.89
CA PHE A 35 7.82 15.60 -5.70
C PHE A 35 8.22 14.59 -6.79
N PRO A 36 9.33 14.77 -7.53
CA PRO A 36 9.72 13.73 -8.49
C PRO A 36 9.94 12.36 -7.86
N ASP A 37 10.49 12.29 -6.66
CA ASP A 37 10.65 11.02 -5.95
C ASP A 37 9.30 10.39 -5.62
N ALA A 38 8.35 11.21 -5.16
CA ALA A 38 6.99 10.74 -4.89
C ALA A 38 6.37 10.16 -6.16
N MET A 39 6.53 10.82 -7.30
CA MET A 39 5.97 10.35 -8.56
C MET A 39 6.64 9.07 -9.06
N ARG A 40 7.95 8.92 -8.86
CA ARG A 40 8.63 7.68 -9.21
C ARG A 40 8.10 6.52 -8.38
N PHE A 41 7.85 6.75 -7.09
CA PHE A 41 7.25 5.74 -6.23
C PHE A 41 5.84 5.37 -6.72
N VAL A 42 5.03 6.35 -7.06
CA VAL A 42 3.67 6.12 -7.58
C VAL A 42 3.73 5.25 -8.84
N ASN A 43 4.66 5.53 -9.74
CA ASN A 43 4.82 4.73 -10.96
C ASN A 43 5.22 3.29 -10.64
N SER A 44 6.07 3.08 -9.65
CA SER A 44 6.45 1.73 -9.22
C SER A 44 5.26 1.00 -8.61
N VAL A 45 4.46 1.69 -7.79
CA VAL A 45 3.24 1.12 -7.22
C VAL A 45 2.26 0.72 -8.32
N ALA A 46 2.13 1.56 -9.34
CA ALA A 46 1.27 1.25 -10.48
C ALA A 46 1.67 -0.07 -11.16
N GLY A 47 2.97 -0.29 -11.34
CA GLY A 47 3.47 -1.54 -11.90
C GLY A 47 3.15 -2.75 -11.03
N LEU A 48 3.33 -2.61 -9.72
CA LEU A 48 2.99 -3.69 -8.78
C LEU A 48 1.50 -4.00 -8.79
N ALA A 49 0.67 -2.95 -8.84
CA ALA A 49 -0.78 -3.09 -8.86
C ALA A 49 -1.25 -3.80 -10.13
N ASP A 50 -0.69 -3.43 -11.28
CA ASP A 50 -1.03 -4.09 -12.53
C ASP A 50 -0.63 -5.56 -12.52
N ALA A 51 0.57 -5.87 -12.01
CA ALA A 51 1.04 -7.25 -11.94
C ALA A 51 0.16 -8.10 -11.02
N ALA A 52 -0.38 -7.50 -9.95
CA ALA A 52 -1.25 -8.19 -9.01
C ALA A 52 -2.71 -8.18 -9.43
N ASP A 53 -3.04 -7.44 -10.47
CA ASP A 53 -4.44 -7.18 -10.88
C ASP A 53 -5.27 -6.70 -9.69
N HIS A 54 -4.71 -5.77 -8.90
CA HIS A 54 -5.33 -5.25 -7.69
C HIS A 54 -4.83 -3.82 -7.47
N HIS A 55 -5.72 -2.84 -7.55
CA HIS A 55 -5.35 -1.44 -7.68
C HIS A 55 -5.72 -0.64 -6.44
N PRO A 56 -4.75 0.05 -5.82
CA PRO A 56 -5.02 0.93 -4.68
C PRO A 56 -5.64 2.25 -5.14
N ASP A 57 -6.29 2.94 -4.21
CA ASP A 57 -6.53 4.36 -4.39
C ASP A 57 -5.24 5.09 -4.07
N ILE A 58 -4.88 6.06 -4.88
CA ILE A 58 -3.62 6.80 -4.74
C ILE A 58 -3.94 8.28 -4.61
N LEU A 59 -3.56 8.88 -3.48
CA LEU A 59 -3.70 10.30 -3.24
C LEU A 59 -2.31 10.92 -3.16
N ILE A 60 -2.06 11.92 -3.99
CA ILE A 60 -0.78 12.60 -4.05
C ILE A 60 -0.96 14.03 -3.54
N ASN A 61 -0.26 14.35 -2.44
CA ASN A 61 -0.21 15.69 -1.90
C ASN A 61 1.25 16.12 -1.88
N TYR A 62 1.71 16.78 -2.94
CA TYR A 62 3.09 17.22 -3.10
C TYR A 62 4.05 16.04 -2.85
N ARG A 63 4.77 16.02 -1.73
CA ARG A 63 5.75 14.96 -1.42
C ARG A 63 5.15 13.80 -0.64
N ARG A 64 3.85 13.84 -0.37
CA ARG A 64 3.18 12.80 0.41
C ARG A 64 2.27 11.98 -0.49
N VAL A 65 2.41 10.66 -0.42
CA VAL A 65 1.56 9.72 -1.15
C VAL A 65 0.79 8.89 -0.13
N THR A 66 -0.53 8.88 -0.25
CA THR A 66 -1.37 8.04 0.62
C THR A 66 -2.02 6.95 -0.23
N LEU A 67 -1.82 5.71 0.18
CA LEU A 67 -2.36 4.55 -0.51
C LEU A 67 -3.45 3.90 0.33
N THR A 68 -4.54 3.52 -0.31
CA THR A 68 -5.67 2.87 0.34
C THR A 68 -6.02 1.61 -0.44
N LEU A 69 -6.10 0.48 0.26
CA LEU A 69 -6.35 -0.83 -0.34
C LEU A 69 -7.61 -1.46 0.22
N SER A 70 -8.37 -2.10 -0.67
CA SER A 70 -9.53 -2.88 -0.29
C SER A 70 -9.88 -3.80 -1.46
N THR A 71 -10.66 -4.86 -1.21
CA THR A 71 -11.13 -5.75 -2.27
C THR A 71 -12.64 -5.58 -2.39
N HIS A 72 -13.05 -4.65 -3.25
CA HIS A 72 -14.46 -4.26 -3.39
C HIS A 72 -15.36 -5.46 -3.72
N ASP A 73 -14.90 -6.34 -4.61
CA ASP A 73 -15.70 -7.50 -5.04
C ASP A 73 -16.03 -8.43 -3.89
N GLU A 74 -15.22 -8.46 -2.84
CA GLU A 74 -15.44 -9.30 -1.67
C GLU A 74 -16.09 -8.54 -0.51
N GLY A 75 -16.30 -7.24 -0.67
CA GLY A 75 -16.90 -6.40 0.36
C GLY A 75 -15.99 -6.09 1.54
N GLY A 76 -14.69 -6.21 1.39
CA GLY A 76 -13.75 -5.91 2.45
C GLY A 76 -12.34 -6.39 2.12
N LEU A 77 -11.52 -6.55 3.16
CA LEU A 77 -10.11 -6.91 2.99
C LEU A 77 -9.94 -8.40 2.72
N THR A 78 -9.00 -8.71 1.82
CA THR A 78 -8.57 -10.07 1.51
C THR A 78 -7.05 -10.13 1.58
N ARG A 79 -6.48 -11.31 1.39
CA ARG A 79 -5.03 -11.47 1.37
C ARG A 79 -4.35 -10.69 0.28
N LYS A 80 -5.05 -10.38 -0.82
CA LYS A 80 -4.51 -9.54 -1.89
C LYS A 80 -4.09 -8.17 -1.39
N ASP A 81 -4.88 -7.58 -0.48
CA ASP A 81 -4.58 -6.26 0.07
C ASP A 81 -3.28 -6.27 0.86
N PHE A 82 -3.11 -7.29 1.69
CA PHE A 82 -1.93 -7.39 2.55
C PHE A 82 -0.68 -7.81 1.80
N GLN A 83 -0.83 -8.65 0.79
CA GLN A 83 0.29 -9.01 -0.09
C GLN A 83 0.81 -7.80 -0.84
N LEU A 84 -0.10 -7.00 -1.41
CA LEU A 84 0.29 -5.80 -2.13
C LEU A 84 0.87 -4.76 -1.19
N ALA A 85 0.30 -4.59 0.01
CA ALA A 85 0.85 -3.67 1.02
C ALA A 85 2.30 -4.03 1.36
N SER A 86 2.59 -5.30 1.52
CA SER A 86 3.94 -5.78 1.81
C SER A 86 4.90 -5.47 0.65
N GLN A 87 4.47 -5.70 -0.59
CA GLN A 87 5.27 -5.39 -1.78
C GLN A 87 5.55 -3.90 -1.90
N ILE A 88 4.54 -3.08 -1.60
CA ILE A 88 4.68 -1.62 -1.63
C ILE A 88 5.71 -1.15 -0.61
N ASP A 89 5.67 -1.71 0.61
CA ASP A 89 6.64 -1.35 1.64
C ASP A 89 8.07 -1.71 1.22
N LYS A 90 8.26 -2.86 0.57
CA LYS A 90 9.57 -3.24 0.05
C LYS A 90 10.04 -2.27 -1.04
N GLU A 91 9.14 -1.86 -1.90
CA GLU A 91 9.44 -0.89 -2.95
C GLU A 91 9.87 0.44 -2.35
N ARG A 92 9.19 0.89 -1.29
CA ARG A 92 9.55 2.12 -0.59
C ARG A 92 10.97 2.08 -0.05
N GLN A 93 11.39 0.94 0.48
CA GLN A 93 12.76 0.78 0.99
C GLN A 93 13.79 0.90 -0.12
N SER A 94 13.49 0.37 -1.30
CA SER A 94 14.37 0.52 -2.46
C SER A 94 14.57 1.99 -2.82
N PHE A 95 13.52 2.78 -2.74
CA PHE A 95 13.60 4.22 -2.99
C PHE A 95 14.48 4.93 -1.96
N LYS A 96 14.38 4.54 -0.68
CA LYS A 96 15.22 5.12 0.37
C LYS A 96 16.69 4.80 0.11
N ALA A 97 16.99 3.55 -0.24
CA ALA A 97 18.35 3.14 -0.54
C ALA A 97 18.90 3.91 -1.72
N ALA A 98 18.12 4.08 -2.79
CA ALA A 98 18.51 4.84 -3.97
C ALA A 98 18.75 6.32 -3.63
N ALA A 99 17.92 6.89 -2.78
CA ALA A 99 18.05 8.31 -2.38
C ALA A 99 19.33 8.58 -1.62
N ARG A 100 19.88 7.57 -0.95
CA ARG A 100 21.14 7.72 -0.21
C ARG A 100 22.38 7.54 -1.08
N GLY A 101 22.20 6.91 -2.19
CA GLY A 101 23.22 6.45 -3.12
C GLY A 101 24.16 7.42 -3.64
#